data_c69455985476d405521f9ac1e88f3f8d
#
_entry.id   c69455985476d405521f9ac1e88f3f8d
#
_cell.length_a   1.000
_cell.length_b   1.000
_cell.length_c   1.000
_cell.angle_alpha   90.00
_cell.angle_beta   90.00
_cell.angle_gamma   90.00
#
_symmetry.space_group_name_H-M   'P 1'
#
loop_
_entity.id
_entity.type
_entity.pdbx_description
1 polymer ?
#
loop_
_entity_poly.entity_id
_entity_poly.type
_entity_poly.pdbx_seq_one_letter_code
_entity_poly.pdbx_strand_id
1 'polypeptide(L)'
;GACDRRRDNGGMSMCVLPDDFPFVEKQIVDADALIVASPVYVLGPPGQYKNLVDRLGPSHDQSFLLKENERRRALGWSEDKMIPEKYFKNRPLALISIGGARTEGWTSMGLSNMYLLGFPMHMVPVDALNIYDMGDKVSPILDDTMRERLMQMGKNVLQEMGKPQMHMQWHGDKEGVCPICHCDQLTVRDGTTVECSVCGSIGTLEVLDGKIHVIYPQKQLERSRYRPGGDMEHCLEIKSFVEVVPKVIEKYGARIQELEADLECVPVIKKNTCKK
;
A
#
# COMPACT_ATOMS: atom_id res chain seq x y z
N GLY A 1 -8.57 12.40 -10.56
CA GLY A 1 -7.92 13.60 -10.05
C GLY A 1 -6.98 14.30 -11.02
N ALA A 2 -6.14 15.23 -10.55
CA ALA A 2 -5.21 15.95 -11.43
C ALA A 2 -4.10 15.04 -12.01
N CYS A 3 -3.66 14.03 -11.25
CA CYS A 3 -2.70 13.02 -11.69
C CYS A 3 -3.28 12.17 -12.84
N ASP A 4 -4.53 11.73 -12.74
CA ASP A 4 -5.18 10.97 -13.81
C ASP A 4 -5.30 11.77 -15.10
N ARG A 5 -5.71 13.03 -15.01
CA ARG A 5 -5.77 13.93 -16.19
C ARG A 5 -4.41 14.09 -16.90
N ARG A 6 -3.30 14.12 -16.14
CA ARG A 6 -1.96 14.15 -16.74
C ARG A 6 -1.66 12.86 -17.50
N ARG A 7 -1.98 11.73 -16.93
CA ARG A 7 -1.82 10.41 -17.56
C ARG A 7 -2.66 10.32 -18.83
N ASP A 8 -3.92 10.68 -18.77
CA ASP A 8 -4.87 10.60 -19.87
C ASP A 8 -4.45 11.50 -21.05
N ASN A 9 -3.70 12.56 -20.78
CA ASN A 9 -3.10 13.47 -21.77
C ASN A 9 -1.67 13.05 -22.21
N GLY A 10 -1.27 11.82 -21.97
CA GLY A 10 0.00 11.27 -22.43
C GLY A 10 1.21 11.49 -21.52
N GLY A 11 1.01 12.09 -20.36
CA GLY A 11 2.03 12.18 -19.34
C GLY A 11 2.06 10.96 -18.42
N MET A 12 2.85 11.07 -17.35
CA MET A 12 2.79 10.17 -16.21
C MET A 12 1.77 10.68 -15.18
N SER A 13 1.22 9.78 -14.37
CA SER A 13 0.32 10.12 -13.27
C SER A 13 1.06 10.82 -12.11
N MET A 14 1.81 11.86 -12.38
CA MET A 14 2.60 12.58 -11.37
C MET A 14 1.74 13.53 -10.55
N CYS A 15 2.04 13.61 -9.26
CA CYS A 15 1.42 14.58 -8.37
C CYS A 15 1.69 16.01 -8.83
N VAL A 16 0.68 16.88 -8.67
CA VAL A 16 0.75 18.29 -9.12
C VAL A 16 1.27 19.24 -8.04
N LEU A 17 1.41 18.77 -6.80
CA LEU A 17 1.87 19.60 -5.68
C LEU A 17 3.36 19.94 -5.84
N PRO A 18 3.76 21.21 -5.62
CA PRO A 18 5.15 21.64 -5.73
C PRO A 18 5.90 21.37 -4.41
N ASP A 19 6.41 20.16 -4.23
CA ASP A 19 7.18 19.72 -3.06
C ASP A 19 8.21 18.64 -3.45
N ASP A 20 8.81 17.96 -2.48
CA ASP A 20 9.87 16.96 -2.68
C ASP A 20 9.37 15.61 -3.21
N PHE A 21 8.04 15.41 -3.33
CA PHE A 21 7.49 14.12 -3.74
C PHE A 21 8.01 13.64 -5.10
N PRO A 22 8.15 14.46 -6.15
CA PRO A 22 8.68 14.01 -7.45
C PRO A 22 10.11 13.44 -7.35
N PHE A 23 10.91 13.98 -6.42
CA PHE A 23 12.25 13.45 -6.16
C PHE A 23 12.17 12.07 -5.50
N VAL A 24 11.36 11.92 -4.44
CA VAL A 24 11.18 10.65 -3.71
C VAL A 24 10.57 9.59 -4.64
N GLU A 25 9.54 9.93 -5.40
CA GLU A 25 8.89 9.08 -6.39
C GLU A 25 9.92 8.52 -7.39
N LYS A 26 10.76 9.40 -7.95
CA LYS A 26 11.81 8.98 -8.88
C LYS A 26 12.77 7.97 -8.27
N GLN A 27 13.19 8.17 -7.00
CA GLN A 27 14.08 7.22 -6.31
C GLN A 27 13.41 5.85 -6.15
N ILE A 28 12.13 5.82 -5.77
CA ILE A 28 11.36 4.57 -5.60
C ILE A 28 11.20 3.85 -6.94
N VAL A 29 10.86 4.57 -8.01
CA VAL A 29 10.66 3.97 -9.34
C VAL A 29 11.97 3.46 -9.94
N ASP A 30 13.07 4.16 -9.75
CA ASP A 30 14.37 3.76 -10.29
C ASP A 30 15.04 2.64 -9.47
N ALA A 31 14.67 2.46 -8.20
CA ALA A 31 15.21 1.40 -7.34
C ALA A 31 14.81 -0.01 -7.82
N ASP A 32 15.67 -0.99 -7.54
CA ASP A 32 15.43 -2.41 -7.81
C ASP A 32 14.89 -3.15 -6.58
N ALA A 33 15.00 -2.55 -5.40
CA ALA A 33 14.47 -3.04 -4.12
C ALA A 33 14.25 -1.86 -3.16
N LEU A 34 13.41 -2.06 -2.12
CA LEU A 34 13.22 -1.08 -1.07
C LEU A 34 13.37 -1.70 0.32
N ILE A 35 14.08 -0.99 1.19
CA ILE A 35 14.02 -1.18 2.65
C ILE A 35 13.47 0.11 3.23
N VAL A 36 12.34 0.04 3.91
CA VAL A 36 11.64 1.21 4.43
C VAL A 36 11.52 1.11 5.94
N ALA A 37 12.07 2.09 6.64
CA ALA A 37 11.96 2.20 8.10
C ALA A 37 11.07 3.39 8.47
N SER A 38 10.21 3.21 9.48
CA SER A 38 9.33 4.26 9.97
C SER A 38 9.21 4.20 11.48
N PRO A 39 9.24 5.35 12.18
CA PRO A 39 8.86 5.38 13.58
C PRO A 39 7.35 5.12 13.73
N VAL A 40 6.97 4.64 14.91
CA VAL A 40 5.57 4.50 15.31
C VAL A 40 5.18 5.67 16.20
N TYR A 41 4.15 6.40 15.79
CA TYR A 41 3.47 7.42 16.58
C TYR A 41 2.00 7.09 16.65
N VAL A 42 1.45 7.03 17.88
CA VAL A 42 0.03 6.67 18.11
C VAL A 42 -0.33 5.38 17.36
N LEU A 43 0.35 4.28 17.69
CA LEU A 43 0.17 2.90 17.19
C LEU A 43 0.63 2.63 15.74
N GLY A 44 0.74 3.63 14.90
CA GLY A 44 1.05 3.47 13.47
C GLY A 44 2.18 4.37 12.96
N PRO A 45 2.54 4.28 11.68
CA PRO A 45 3.52 5.17 11.08
C PRO A 45 3.01 6.61 11.04
N PRO A 46 3.90 7.62 10.99
CA PRO A 46 3.51 9.03 10.99
C PRO A 46 2.75 9.43 9.71
N GLY A 47 2.06 10.58 9.78
CA GLY A 47 1.31 11.13 8.65
C GLY A 47 2.13 11.36 7.37
N GLN A 48 3.44 11.59 7.49
CA GLN A 48 4.35 11.68 6.35
C GLN A 48 4.40 10.38 5.55
N TYR A 49 4.41 9.22 6.25
CA TYR A 49 4.36 7.92 5.61
C TYR A 49 3.05 7.73 4.83
N LYS A 50 1.92 8.03 5.46
CA LYS A 50 0.60 7.91 4.82
C LYS A 50 0.48 8.87 3.63
N ASN A 51 1.03 10.09 3.73
CA ASN A 51 1.07 11.03 2.62
C ASN A 51 1.85 10.46 1.41
N LEU A 52 2.99 9.77 1.65
CA LEU A 52 3.72 9.09 0.58
C LEU A 52 2.87 7.98 -0.06
N VAL A 53 2.26 7.12 0.74
CA VAL A 53 1.40 6.02 0.27
C VAL A 53 0.24 6.55 -0.57
N ASP A 54 -0.48 7.57 -0.10
CA ASP A 54 -1.65 8.13 -0.77
C ASP A 54 -1.31 8.78 -2.11
N ARG A 55 -0.09 9.24 -2.27
CA ARG A 55 0.36 9.90 -3.50
C ARG A 55 0.98 8.91 -4.49
N LEU A 56 1.57 7.81 -4.01
CA LEU A 56 2.04 6.72 -4.87
C LEU A 56 0.89 5.85 -5.38
N GLY A 57 -0.10 5.53 -4.54
CA GLY A 57 -1.18 4.62 -4.88
C GLY A 57 -1.85 4.95 -6.21
N PRO A 58 -2.58 6.07 -6.34
CA PRO A 58 -3.34 6.38 -7.55
C PRO A 58 -2.48 6.59 -8.79
N SER A 59 -1.21 6.95 -8.63
CA SER A 59 -0.32 7.29 -9.74
C SER A 59 0.50 6.11 -10.27
N HIS A 60 0.72 5.09 -9.44
CA HIS A 60 1.64 3.98 -9.72
C HIS A 60 0.98 2.61 -9.60
N ASP A 61 -0.34 2.56 -9.41
CA ASP A 61 -1.10 1.33 -9.45
C ASP A 61 -0.91 0.64 -10.82
N GLN A 62 -0.26 -0.52 -10.80
CA GLN A 62 0.17 -1.19 -12.02
C GLN A 62 -0.98 -1.58 -12.93
N SER A 63 -2.14 -1.93 -12.40
CA SER A 63 -3.31 -2.27 -13.21
C SER A 63 -3.84 -1.07 -13.98
N PHE A 64 -3.86 0.12 -13.35
CA PHE A 64 -4.20 1.35 -14.07
C PHE A 64 -3.19 1.72 -15.14
N LEU A 65 -1.90 1.54 -14.87
CA LEU A 65 -0.84 1.81 -15.84
C LEU A 65 -0.87 0.84 -17.03
N LEU A 66 -1.15 -0.45 -16.79
CA LEU A 66 -1.34 -1.45 -17.85
C LEU A 66 -2.54 -1.08 -18.74
N LYS A 67 -3.68 -0.76 -18.14
CA LYS A 67 -4.88 -0.33 -18.89
C LYS A 67 -4.65 0.95 -19.67
N GLU A 68 -3.84 1.86 -19.16
CA GLU A 68 -3.46 3.05 -19.89
C GLU A 68 -2.59 2.73 -21.12
N ASN A 69 -1.62 1.83 -21.00
CA ASN A 69 -0.83 1.36 -22.14
C ASN A 69 -1.70 0.67 -23.20
N GLU A 70 -2.67 -0.16 -22.78
CA GLU A 70 -3.66 -0.75 -23.71
C GLU A 70 -4.44 0.36 -24.46
N ARG A 71 -4.91 1.39 -23.75
CA ARG A 71 -5.63 2.53 -24.34
C ARG A 71 -4.76 3.30 -25.33
N ARG A 72 -3.50 3.60 -24.98
CA ARG A 72 -2.55 4.31 -25.85
C ARG A 72 -2.29 3.55 -27.14
N ARG A 73 -2.08 2.22 -27.05
CA ARG A 73 -1.93 1.35 -28.22
C ARG A 73 -3.18 1.34 -29.11
N ALA A 74 -4.37 1.24 -28.50
CA ALA A 74 -5.64 1.28 -29.25
C ALA A 74 -5.85 2.61 -29.98
N LEU A 75 -5.30 3.71 -29.47
CA LEU A 75 -5.31 5.04 -30.10
C LEU A 75 -4.18 5.23 -31.14
N GLY A 76 -3.35 4.21 -31.37
CA GLY A 76 -2.25 4.26 -32.34
C GLY A 76 -1.05 5.10 -31.89
N TRP A 77 -0.86 5.27 -30.60
CA TRP A 77 0.30 6.00 -30.07
C TRP A 77 1.58 5.17 -30.26
N SER A 78 2.70 5.86 -30.54
CA SER A 78 4.01 5.23 -30.70
C SER A 78 4.57 4.67 -29.38
N GLU A 79 5.47 3.69 -29.45
CA GLU A 79 6.03 3.01 -28.26
C GLU A 79 6.78 3.94 -27.32
N ASP A 80 7.38 5.04 -27.80
CA ASP A 80 8.00 6.07 -26.96
C ASP A 80 7.02 6.84 -26.08
N LYS A 81 5.71 6.73 -26.35
CA LYS A 81 4.62 7.30 -25.55
C LYS A 81 4.02 6.33 -24.55
N MET A 82 4.48 5.09 -24.53
CA MET A 82 4.03 4.11 -23.54
C MET A 82 4.62 4.42 -22.15
N ILE A 83 3.96 3.94 -21.11
CA ILE A 83 4.47 4.01 -19.75
C ILE A 83 5.73 3.12 -19.69
N PRO A 84 6.87 3.64 -19.25
CA PRO A 84 8.13 2.91 -19.25
C PRO A 84 8.12 1.64 -18.40
N GLU A 85 8.85 0.61 -18.85
CA GLU A 85 8.93 -0.71 -18.21
C GLU A 85 9.36 -0.64 -16.74
N LYS A 86 10.17 0.33 -16.34
CA LYS A 86 10.62 0.51 -14.97
C LYS A 86 9.49 0.67 -13.95
N TYR A 87 8.29 1.08 -14.36
CA TYR A 87 7.11 1.17 -13.51
C TYR A 87 6.48 -0.21 -13.21
N PHE A 88 6.84 -1.23 -13.98
CA PHE A 88 6.33 -2.59 -13.86
C PHE A 88 7.36 -3.58 -13.28
N LYS A 89 8.49 -3.09 -12.78
CA LYS A 89 9.51 -3.95 -12.17
C LYS A 89 8.97 -4.71 -10.95
N ASN A 90 9.33 -5.98 -10.84
CA ASN A 90 9.20 -6.73 -9.59
C ASN A 90 10.25 -6.24 -8.58
N ARG A 91 9.83 -5.79 -7.42
CA ARG A 91 10.71 -5.25 -6.37
C ARG A 91 10.49 -5.98 -5.06
N PRO A 92 11.53 -6.57 -4.45
CA PRO A 92 11.44 -6.99 -3.07
C PRO A 92 11.32 -5.78 -2.14
N LEU A 93 10.51 -5.92 -1.10
CA LEU A 93 10.23 -4.90 -0.09
C LEU A 93 10.54 -5.46 1.29
N ALA A 94 11.35 -4.76 2.06
CA ALA A 94 11.50 -5.02 3.49
C ALA A 94 11.03 -3.82 4.32
N LEU A 95 10.39 -4.10 5.46
CA LEU A 95 9.74 -3.10 6.29
C LEU A 95 10.27 -3.15 7.73
N ILE A 96 10.55 -1.98 8.31
CA ILE A 96 11.02 -1.84 9.68
C ILE A 96 10.13 -0.84 10.41
N SER A 97 9.30 -1.32 11.32
CA SER A 97 8.50 -0.50 12.24
C SER A 97 9.27 -0.32 13.54
N ILE A 98 9.42 0.92 14.02
CA ILE A 98 10.25 1.22 15.21
C ILE A 98 9.44 2.02 16.22
N GLY A 99 9.21 1.44 17.41
CA GLY A 99 8.47 2.08 18.49
C GLY A 99 9.25 2.17 19.80
N GLY A 100 8.97 3.23 20.58
CA GLY A 100 9.61 3.48 21.87
C GLY A 100 9.01 2.69 23.02
N ALA A 101 7.75 2.25 22.92
CA ALA A 101 7.04 1.55 23.99
C ALA A 101 7.65 0.18 24.30
N ARG A 102 7.63 -0.21 25.57
CA ARG A 102 8.23 -1.47 26.07
C ARG A 102 7.44 -2.72 25.67
N THR A 103 6.21 -2.57 25.22
CA THR A 103 5.34 -3.69 24.82
C THR A 103 4.92 -3.56 23.37
N GLU A 104 4.89 -4.70 22.67
CA GLU A 104 4.56 -4.78 21.23
C GLU A 104 3.18 -4.21 20.90
N GLY A 105 2.21 -4.32 21.80
CA GLY A 105 0.84 -3.82 21.60
C GLY A 105 0.75 -2.32 21.27
N TRP A 106 1.73 -1.50 21.67
CA TRP A 106 1.79 -0.08 21.32
C TRP A 106 2.39 0.21 19.94
N THR A 107 2.81 -0.83 19.22
CA THR A 107 3.33 -0.74 17.84
C THR A 107 2.50 -1.56 16.87
N SER A 108 1.34 -2.07 17.32
CA SER A 108 0.57 -3.12 16.66
C SER A 108 0.11 -2.78 15.23
N MET A 109 -0.09 -1.50 14.93
CA MET A 109 -0.49 -1.05 13.59
C MET A 109 0.69 -0.54 12.75
N GLY A 110 1.92 -0.62 13.25
CA GLY A 110 3.11 -0.15 12.55
C GLY A 110 3.30 -0.86 11.22
N LEU A 111 3.65 -2.13 11.26
CA LEU A 111 3.90 -2.92 10.04
C LEU A 111 2.68 -3.02 9.13
N SER A 112 1.47 -3.28 9.68
CA SER A 112 0.27 -3.44 8.86
C SER A 112 -0.02 -2.21 7.99
N ASN A 113 0.17 -1.00 8.53
CA ASN A 113 0.03 0.22 7.74
C ASN A 113 1.23 0.45 6.79
N MET A 114 2.42 -0.03 7.15
CA MET A 114 3.59 0.10 6.27
C MET A 114 3.49 -0.78 5.03
N TYR A 115 2.86 -1.92 5.11
CA TYR A 115 2.60 -2.77 3.95
C TYR A 115 1.83 -2.05 2.83
N LEU A 116 1.01 -1.05 3.14
CA LEU A 116 0.22 -0.32 2.14
C LEU A 116 1.05 0.38 1.07
N LEU A 117 2.34 0.62 1.31
CA LEU A 117 3.24 1.19 0.30
C LEU A 117 3.45 0.24 -0.90
N GLY A 118 3.48 -1.05 -0.65
CA GLY A 118 3.94 -2.05 -1.63
C GLY A 118 2.88 -2.47 -2.64
N PHE A 119 1.59 -2.50 -2.29
CA PHE A 119 0.62 -3.16 -3.15
C PHE A 119 0.35 -2.43 -4.48
N PRO A 120 0.30 -1.09 -4.57
CA PRO A 120 0.02 -0.44 -5.87
C PRO A 120 1.08 -0.73 -6.93
N MET A 121 2.32 -0.91 -6.50
CA MET A 121 3.46 -1.21 -7.37
C MET A 121 3.79 -2.72 -7.42
N HIS A 122 2.92 -3.57 -6.90
CA HIS A 122 3.12 -5.02 -6.78
C HIS A 122 4.48 -5.41 -6.19
N MET A 123 5.01 -4.61 -5.25
CA MET A 123 6.23 -4.96 -4.52
C MET A 123 5.98 -6.19 -3.65
N VAL A 124 6.96 -7.07 -3.56
CA VAL A 124 6.83 -8.30 -2.78
C VAL A 124 7.43 -8.12 -1.40
N PRO A 125 6.66 -8.22 -0.32
CA PRO A 125 7.22 -8.28 1.01
C PRO A 125 8.10 -9.53 1.15
N VAL A 126 9.39 -9.34 1.46
CA VAL A 126 10.36 -10.43 1.62
C VAL A 126 10.94 -10.50 3.03
N ASP A 127 10.81 -9.42 3.79
CA ASP A 127 11.22 -9.37 5.20
C ASP A 127 10.49 -8.24 5.91
N ALA A 128 10.17 -8.43 7.20
CA ALA A 128 9.60 -7.37 8.03
C ALA A 128 10.02 -7.52 9.49
N LEU A 129 10.20 -6.39 10.16
CA LEU A 129 10.66 -6.35 11.54
C LEU A 129 9.89 -5.28 12.31
N ASN A 130 9.27 -5.67 13.42
CA ASN A 130 8.70 -4.74 14.40
C ASN A 130 9.65 -4.60 15.58
N ILE A 131 10.30 -3.46 15.67
CA ILE A 131 11.23 -3.12 16.74
C ILE A 131 10.48 -2.27 17.76
N TYR A 132 10.41 -2.71 18.99
CA TYR A 132 9.83 -1.96 20.11
C TYR A 132 10.82 -1.85 21.27
N ASP A 133 10.44 -1.24 22.39
CA ASP A 133 11.29 -1.00 23.55
C ASP A 133 12.53 -0.13 23.23
N MET A 134 12.35 0.84 22.33
CA MET A 134 13.43 1.74 21.93
C MET A 134 13.44 3.08 22.67
N GLY A 135 12.47 3.34 23.57
CA GLY A 135 12.39 4.60 24.30
C GLY A 135 13.62 4.91 25.17
N ASP A 136 14.18 3.89 25.80
CA ASP A 136 15.34 4.00 26.68
C ASP A 136 16.67 3.61 25.98
N LYS A 137 16.60 3.01 24.80
CA LYS A 137 17.76 2.41 24.11
C LYS A 137 18.39 3.32 23.06
N VAL A 138 17.82 4.49 22.85
CA VAL A 138 18.30 5.53 21.91
C VAL A 138 18.27 5.09 20.44
N SER A 139 18.83 3.92 20.10
CA SER A 139 18.89 3.43 18.72
C SER A 139 19.04 1.90 18.67
N PRO A 140 18.32 1.22 17.77
CA PRO A 140 18.46 -0.22 17.59
C PRO A 140 19.85 -0.66 17.11
N ILE A 141 20.62 0.22 16.48
CA ILE A 141 21.97 -0.10 16.01
C ILE A 141 23.02 -0.22 17.13
N LEU A 142 22.68 0.20 18.35
CA LEU A 142 23.53 0.02 19.54
C LEU A 142 23.44 -1.41 20.12
N ASP A 143 22.45 -2.17 19.72
CA ASP A 143 22.28 -3.59 20.05
C ASP A 143 22.92 -4.43 18.93
N ASP A 144 23.97 -5.19 19.28
CA ASP A 144 24.71 -6.00 18.30
C ASP A 144 23.83 -7.04 17.62
N THR A 145 22.95 -7.71 18.35
CA THR A 145 22.00 -8.69 17.81
C THR A 145 21.03 -8.05 16.82
N MET A 146 20.51 -6.88 17.17
CA MET A 146 19.63 -6.14 16.28
C MET A 146 20.37 -5.65 15.02
N ARG A 147 21.61 -5.20 15.18
CA ARG A 147 22.43 -4.80 14.03
C ARG A 147 22.69 -5.96 13.08
N GLU A 148 23.01 -7.15 13.61
CA GLU A 148 23.18 -8.37 12.81
C GLU A 148 21.88 -8.75 12.08
N ARG A 149 20.73 -8.66 12.76
CA ARG A 149 19.41 -8.92 12.15
C ARG A 149 19.11 -7.93 11.02
N LEU A 150 19.41 -6.64 11.19
CA LEU A 150 19.24 -5.62 10.14
C LEU A 150 20.18 -5.85 8.96
N MET A 151 21.41 -6.26 9.20
CA MET A 151 22.35 -6.65 8.14
C MET A 151 21.86 -7.91 7.39
N GLN A 152 21.25 -8.87 8.10
CA GLN A 152 20.66 -10.04 7.46
C GLN A 152 19.46 -9.64 6.59
N MET A 153 18.59 -8.73 7.02
CA MET A 153 17.51 -8.18 6.19
C MET A 153 18.03 -7.60 4.87
N GLY A 154 19.12 -6.85 4.90
CA GLY A 154 19.79 -6.36 3.69
C GLY A 154 20.20 -7.50 2.74
N LYS A 155 20.78 -8.57 3.27
CA LYS A 155 21.14 -9.78 2.48
C LYS A 155 19.91 -10.48 1.92
N ASN A 156 18.84 -10.61 2.71
CA ASN A 156 17.57 -11.21 2.29
C ASN A 156 16.99 -10.43 1.09
N VAL A 157 16.96 -9.10 1.15
CA VAL A 157 16.49 -8.27 0.05
C VAL A 157 17.36 -8.45 -1.21
N LEU A 158 18.68 -8.43 -1.06
CA LEU A 158 19.60 -8.64 -2.19
C LEU A 158 19.42 -10.01 -2.86
N GLN A 159 19.15 -11.05 -2.06
CA GLN A 159 18.90 -12.39 -2.57
C GLN A 159 17.63 -12.50 -3.43
N GLU A 160 16.65 -11.62 -3.19
CA GLU A 160 15.37 -11.63 -3.89
C GLU A 160 15.34 -10.67 -5.10
N MET A 161 16.31 -9.78 -5.24
CA MET A 161 16.39 -8.86 -6.38
C MET A 161 16.47 -9.60 -7.71
N GLY A 162 15.75 -9.09 -8.70
CA GLY A 162 15.73 -9.64 -10.06
C GLY A 162 14.91 -10.91 -10.25
N LYS A 163 14.33 -11.48 -9.19
CA LYS A 163 13.42 -12.63 -9.30
C LYS A 163 12.03 -12.19 -9.79
N PRO A 164 11.32 -13.05 -10.53
CA PRO A 164 9.90 -12.88 -10.76
C PRO A 164 9.11 -12.83 -9.44
N GLN A 165 8.02 -12.06 -9.38
CA GLN A 165 7.19 -11.87 -8.18
C GLN A 165 6.84 -13.20 -7.46
N MET A 166 6.45 -14.22 -8.23
CA MET A 166 6.01 -15.52 -7.70
C MET A 166 7.15 -16.39 -7.15
N HIS A 167 8.41 -16.02 -7.40
CA HIS A 167 9.59 -16.78 -6.98
C HIS A 167 10.33 -16.11 -5.82
N MET A 168 9.93 -14.90 -5.42
CA MET A 168 10.49 -14.26 -4.24
C MET A 168 10.04 -14.97 -2.97
N GLN A 169 10.97 -15.16 -2.03
CA GLN A 169 10.73 -15.89 -0.79
C GLN A 169 10.63 -14.93 0.40
N TRP A 170 9.86 -15.33 1.38
CA TRP A 170 9.80 -14.67 2.67
C TRP A 170 10.97 -15.08 3.56
N HIS A 171 11.58 -14.13 4.25
CA HIS A 171 12.72 -14.31 5.15
C HIS A 171 12.51 -13.70 6.54
N GLY A 172 11.31 -13.21 6.84
CA GLY A 172 10.99 -12.64 8.15
C GLY A 172 11.00 -13.69 9.26
N ASP A 173 11.18 -13.24 10.49
CA ASP A 173 11.30 -14.10 11.68
C ASP A 173 9.99 -14.85 12.00
N LYS A 174 8.86 -14.34 11.55
CA LYS A 174 7.54 -14.95 11.68
C LYS A 174 6.93 -15.12 10.29
N GLU A 175 6.30 -16.27 10.05
CA GLU A 175 5.60 -16.55 8.79
C GLU A 175 4.42 -15.60 8.54
N GLY A 176 3.77 -15.15 9.61
CA GLY A 176 2.51 -14.47 9.52
C GLY A 176 1.33 -15.39 9.18
N VAL A 177 0.11 -14.88 9.27
CA VAL A 177 -1.10 -15.67 8.96
C VAL A 177 -1.51 -15.56 7.48
N CYS A 178 -1.02 -14.57 6.76
CA CYS A 178 -1.29 -14.40 5.33
C CYS A 178 -0.10 -14.86 4.49
N PRO A 179 -0.24 -15.85 3.59
CA PRO A 179 0.89 -16.37 2.80
C PRO A 179 1.32 -15.45 1.65
N ILE A 180 0.65 -14.32 1.44
CA ILE A 180 0.99 -13.35 0.39
C ILE A 180 1.76 -12.14 0.94
N CYS A 181 1.26 -11.52 2.01
CA CYS A 181 1.88 -10.33 2.59
C CYS A 181 2.49 -10.57 3.96
N HIS A 182 2.35 -11.77 4.53
CA HIS A 182 2.88 -12.18 5.84
C HIS A 182 2.40 -11.31 7.02
N CYS A 183 1.24 -10.64 6.85
CA CYS A 183 0.60 -9.85 7.90
C CYS A 183 -0.18 -10.75 8.85
N ASP A 184 -0.11 -10.43 10.14
CA ASP A 184 -0.82 -11.16 11.22
C ASP A 184 -2.20 -10.54 11.55
N GLN A 185 -2.58 -9.42 10.93
CA GLN A 185 -3.83 -8.75 11.23
C GLN A 185 -4.97 -9.25 10.34
N LEU A 186 -6.05 -9.65 11.00
CA LEU A 186 -7.25 -10.18 10.38
C LEU A 186 -8.46 -9.30 10.72
N THR A 187 -9.31 -9.07 9.73
CA THR A 187 -10.66 -8.54 9.92
C THR A 187 -11.63 -9.71 10.02
N VAL A 188 -12.29 -9.86 11.15
CA VAL A 188 -13.37 -10.84 11.31
C VAL A 188 -14.59 -10.38 10.52
N ARG A 189 -15.11 -11.23 9.63
CA ARG A 189 -16.29 -10.95 8.80
C ARG A 189 -17.55 -11.55 9.40
N ASP A 190 -17.64 -12.87 9.41
CA ASP A 190 -18.77 -13.60 9.98
C ASP A 190 -18.32 -15.02 10.40
N GLY A 191 -18.69 -15.44 11.60
CA GLY A 191 -18.30 -16.72 12.15
C GLY A 191 -16.78 -16.91 12.16
N THR A 192 -16.29 -17.90 11.42
CA THR A 192 -14.86 -18.17 11.22
C THR A 192 -14.28 -17.52 9.97
N THR A 193 -15.10 -16.79 9.20
CA THR A 193 -14.64 -16.08 8.01
C THR A 193 -13.82 -14.87 8.40
N VAL A 194 -12.60 -14.81 7.90
CA VAL A 194 -11.65 -13.71 8.15
C VAL A 194 -11.09 -13.19 6.82
N GLU A 195 -10.66 -11.94 6.85
CA GLU A 195 -9.98 -11.30 5.73
C GLU A 195 -8.64 -10.76 6.21
N CYS A 196 -7.59 -10.97 5.43
CA CYS A 196 -6.33 -10.28 5.66
C CYS A 196 -6.53 -8.77 5.50
N SER A 197 -6.30 -8.00 6.57
CA SER A 197 -6.56 -6.55 6.59
C SER A 197 -5.72 -5.77 5.57
N VAL A 198 -4.56 -6.30 5.19
CA VAL A 198 -3.63 -5.68 4.23
C VAL A 198 -3.96 -6.06 2.79
N CYS A 199 -3.99 -7.34 2.47
CA CYS A 199 -4.08 -7.78 1.08
C CYS A 199 -5.49 -8.18 0.61
N GLY A 200 -6.47 -8.23 1.52
CA GLY A 200 -7.88 -8.46 1.19
C GLY A 200 -8.23 -9.92 0.87
N SER A 201 -7.30 -10.87 1.00
CA SER A 201 -7.62 -12.28 0.82
C SER A 201 -8.54 -12.78 1.93
N ILE A 202 -9.61 -13.48 1.56
CA ILE A 202 -10.60 -14.02 2.49
C ILE A 202 -10.33 -15.52 2.70
N GLY A 203 -10.36 -15.94 3.96
CA GLY A 203 -10.15 -17.33 4.35
C GLY A 203 -11.01 -17.75 5.54
N THR A 204 -10.84 -18.98 5.96
CA THR A 204 -11.49 -19.54 7.15
C THR A 204 -10.44 -19.72 8.25
N LEU A 205 -10.73 -19.17 9.42
CA LEU A 205 -9.89 -19.31 10.60
C LEU A 205 -10.15 -20.67 11.25
N GLU A 206 -9.09 -21.40 11.54
CA GLU A 206 -9.10 -22.67 12.25
C GLU A 206 -8.10 -22.65 13.40
N VAL A 207 -8.33 -23.44 14.41
CA VAL A 207 -7.38 -23.67 15.52
C VAL A 207 -6.92 -25.13 15.46
N LEU A 208 -5.66 -25.34 15.09
CA LEU A 208 -5.04 -26.65 14.97
C LEU A 208 -3.84 -26.71 15.94
N ASP A 209 -3.82 -27.70 16.79
CA ASP A 209 -2.75 -27.87 17.80
C ASP A 209 -2.46 -26.62 18.65
N GLY A 210 -3.53 -25.88 19.01
CA GLY A 210 -3.45 -24.65 19.80
C GLY A 210 -2.91 -23.44 19.06
N LYS A 211 -2.74 -23.51 17.74
CA LYS A 211 -2.30 -22.43 16.88
C LYS A 211 -3.42 -21.97 15.93
N ILE A 212 -3.45 -20.67 15.67
CA ILE A 212 -4.35 -20.10 14.68
C ILE A 212 -3.78 -20.36 13.27
N HIS A 213 -4.62 -20.90 12.42
CA HIS A 213 -4.38 -21.06 10.99
C HIS A 213 -5.49 -20.39 10.21
N VAL A 214 -5.19 -19.87 9.04
CA VAL A 214 -6.19 -19.37 8.10
C VAL A 214 -6.04 -20.13 6.79
N ILE A 215 -7.11 -20.81 6.42
CA ILE A 215 -7.18 -21.57 5.16
C ILE A 215 -7.69 -20.63 4.07
N TYR A 216 -6.82 -20.23 3.17
CA TYR A 216 -7.15 -19.39 2.04
C TYR A 216 -7.40 -20.23 0.78
N PRO A 217 -8.60 -20.17 0.17
CA PRO A 217 -8.81 -20.76 -1.15
C PRO A 217 -7.88 -20.14 -2.19
N GLN A 218 -7.36 -20.93 -3.11
CA GLN A 218 -6.42 -20.47 -4.16
C GLN A 218 -6.95 -19.23 -4.90
N LYS A 219 -8.25 -19.22 -5.23
CA LYS A 219 -8.91 -18.08 -5.88
C LYS A 219 -8.82 -16.79 -5.06
N GLN A 220 -8.81 -16.87 -3.73
CA GLN A 220 -8.66 -15.69 -2.88
C GLN A 220 -7.22 -15.19 -2.85
N LEU A 221 -6.24 -16.09 -2.91
CA LEU A 221 -4.84 -15.71 -3.02
C LEU A 221 -4.55 -15.00 -4.36
N GLU A 222 -5.18 -15.43 -5.44
CA GLU A 222 -5.08 -14.79 -6.76
C GLU A 222 -5.74 -13.39 -6.79
N ARG A 223 -6.77 -13.16 -5.96
CA ARG A 223 -7.47 -11.87 -5.78
C ARG A 223 -6.82 -10.96 -4.74
N SER A 224 -5.69 -11.33 -4.19
CA SER A 224 -4.93 -10.46 -3.28
C SER A 224 -4.58 -9.13 -3.96
N ARG A 225 -4.68 -8.01 -3.23
CA ARG A 225 -4.24 -6.68 -3.70
C ARG A 225 -2.77 -6.64 -4.11
N TYR A 226 -1.95 -7.57 -3.62
CA TYR A 226 -0.55 -7.76 -4.01
C TYR A 226 -0.36 -8.57 -5.29
N ARG A 227 -1.43 -8.97 -5.94
CA ARG A 227 -1.43 -9.75 -7.17
C ARG A 227 -2.15 -9.01 -8.28
N PRO A 228 -1.71 -9.19 -9.53
CA PRO A 228 -2.35 -8.52 -10.68
C PRO A 228 -3.87 -8.74 -10.77
N GLY A 229 -4.36 -9.92 -10.33
CA GLY A 229 -5.78 -10.26 -10.38
C GLY A 229 -6.65 -9.38 -9.48
N GLY A 230 -6.25 -9.21 -8.21
CA GLY A 230 -7.03 -8.40 -7.25
C GLY A 230 -6.96 -6.90 -7.53
N ASP A 231 -5.79 -6.42 -7.90
CA ASP A 231 -5.59 -5.04 -8.30
C ASP A 231 -6.37 -4.69 -9.58
N MET A 232 -6.34 -5.56 -10.60
CA MET A 232 -7.11 -5.38 -11.83
C MET A 232 -8.62 -5.37 -11.59
N GLU A 233 -9.14 -6.23 -10.69
CA GLU A 233 -10.55 -6.25 -10.33
C GLU A 233 -10.98 -4.87 -9.79
N HIS A 234 -10.20 -4.29 -8.88
CA HIS A 234 -10.47 -2.95 -8.34
C HIS A 234 -10.32 -1.84 -9.40
N CYS A 235 -9.33 -1.94 -10.27
CA CYS A 235 -9.17 -1.01 -11.39
C CYS A 235 -10.42 -0.99 -12.30
N LEU A 236 -10.96 -2.16 -12.62
CA LEU A 236 -12.16 -2.26 -13.46
C LEU A 236 -13.42 -1.73 -12.74
N GLU A 237 -13.53 -1.99 -11.43
CA GLU A 237 -14.58 -1.42 -10.58
C GLU A 237 -14.56 0.12 -10.63
N ILE A 238 -13.41 0.75 -10.36
CA ILE A 238 -13.28 2.21 -10.40
C ILE A 238 -13.60 2.76 -11.80
N LYS A 239 -13.16 2.09 -12.85
CA LYS A 239 -13.48 2.53 -14.22
C LYS A 239 -14.98 2.47 -14.53
N SER A 240 -15.72 1.53 -13.97
CA SER A 240 -17.16 1.44 -14.15
C SER A 240 -17.94 2.63 -13.56
N PHE A 241 -17.37 3.33 -12.57
CA PHE A 241 -17.98 4.50 -11.96
C PHE A 241 -18.19 5.66 -12.93
N VAL A 242 -17.41 5.75 -14.02
CA VAL A 242 -17.61 6.72 -15.08
C VAL A 242 -19.01 6.61 -15.71
N GLU A 243 -19.55 5.39 -15.80
CA GLU A 243 -20.88 5.15 -16.33
C GLU A 243 -21.98 5.22 -15.26
N VAL A 244 -21.64 4.89 -14.01
CA VAL A 244 -22.61 4.82 -12.90
C VAL A 244 -22.88 6.21 -12.31
N VAL A 245 -21.83 7.00 -12.06
CA VAL A 245 -21.95 8.29 -11.38
C VAL A 245 -22.88 9.27 -12.10
N PRO A 246 -22.85 9.46 -13.42
CA PRO A 246 -23.81 10.33 -14.12
C PRO A 246 -25.25 9.94 -13.88
N LYS A 247 -25.57 8.64 -13.89
CA LYS A 247 -26.94 8.13 -13.66
C LYS A 247 -27.40 8.39 -12.21
N VAL A 248 -26.47 8.28 -11.25
CA VAL A 248 -26.75 8.63 -9.84
C VAL A 248 -27.02 10.11 -9.69
N ILE A 249 -26.20 10.98 -10.32
CA ILE A 249 -26.41 12.43 -10.32
C ILE A 249 -27.73 12.80 -10.98
N GLU A 250 -28.06 12.21 -12.12
CA GLU A 250 -29.35 12.43 -12.79
C GLU A 250 -30.54 12.07 -11.87
N LYS A 251 -30.45 10.94 -11.19
CA LYS A 251 -31.54 10.45 -10.31
C LYS A 251 -31.66 11.21 -8.99
N TYR A 252 -30.55 11.60 -8.39
CA TYR A 252 -30.51 12.12 -7.01
C TYR A 252 -29.98 13.55 -6.89
N GLY A 253 -29.58 14.20 -7.98
CA GLY A 253 -28.92 15.51 -7.96
C GLY A 253 -29.72 16.57 -7.22
N ALA A 254 -31.02 16.66 -7.45
CA ALA A 254 -31.89 17.59 -6.75
C ALA A 254 -31.91 17.33 -5.22
N ARG A 255 -31.97 16.05 -4.82
CA ARG A 255 -31.92 15.68 -3.39
C ARG A 255 -30.57 15.96 -2.75
N ILE A 256 -29.48 15.77 -3.50
CA ILE A 256 -28.12 16.13 -3.03
C ILE A 256 -28.04 17.63 -2.77
N GLN A 257 -28.51 18.46 -3.70
CA GLN A 257 -28.52 19.93 -3.53
C GLN A 257 -29.37 20.40 -2.34
N GLU A 258 -30.52 19.78 -2.11
CA GLU A 258 -31.36 20.06 -0.94
C GLU A 258 -30.61 19.73 0.36
N LEU A 259 -29.96 18.56 0.44
CA LEU A 259 -29.16 18.15 1.62
C LEU A 259 -27.92 19.04 1.82
N GLU A 260 -27.26 19.47 0.75
CA GLU A 260 -26.13 20.39 0.82
C GLU A 260 -26.57 21.76 1.37
N ALA A 261 -27.75 22.27 0.94
CA ALA A 261 -28.31 23.53 1.47
C ALA A 261 -28.61 23.42 2.98
N ASP A 262 -29.12 22.26 3.44
CA ASP A 262 -29.34 22.01 4.86
C ASP A 262 -28.01 22.06 5.67
N LEU A 263 -26.89 21.69 5.06
CA LEU A 263 -25.57 21.71 5.69
C LEU A 263 -24.95 23.10 5.75
N GLU A 264 -25.39 24.07 4.94
CA GLU A 264 -24.89 25.46 4.97
C GLU A 264 -25.12 26.13 6.31
N CYS A 265 -26.14 25.72 7.08
CA CYS A 265 -26.40 26.22 8.43
C CYS A 265 -25.43 25.67 9.49
N VAL A 266 -24.61 24.64 9.16
CA VAL A 266 -23.64 24.07 10.09
C VAL A 266 -22.42 25.01 10.19
N PRO A 267 -22.09 25.55 11.37
CA PRO A 267 -20.98 26.48 11.51
C PRO A 267 -19.66 25.78 11.19
N VAL A 268 -18.98 26.28 10.16
CA VAL A 268 -17.63 25.83 9.82
C VAL A 268 -16.62 26.58 10.68
N ILE A 269 -15.80 25.86 11.44
CA ILE A 269 -14.67 26.44 12.16
C ILE A 269 -13.65 26.96 11.13
N LYS A 270 -13.66 28.29 10.91
CA LYS A 270 -12.65 28.92 10.05
C LYS A 270 -11.32 28.96 10.79
N LYS A 271 -10.25 28.51 10.12
CA LYS A 271 -8.89 28.67 10.61
C LYS A 271 -8.65 30.18 10.86
N ASN A 272 -8.49 30.56 12.12
CA ASN A 272 -7.95 31.89 12.41
C ASN A 272 -6.58 31.97 11.76
N THR A 273 -6.46 32.79 10.72
CA THR A 273 -5.16 33.15 10.21
C THR A 273 -4.48 33.99 11.28
N CYS A 274 -3.73 33.36 12.18
CA CYS A 274 -2.76 34.09 12.99
C CYS A 274 -1.85 34.80 12.00
N LYS A 275 -2.07 36.08 11.85
CA LYS A 275 -1.07 36.96 11.22
C LYS A 275 0.21 36.78 12.07
N LYS A 276 1.26 36.19 11.47
CA LYS A 276 2.62 36.27 12.00
C LYS A 276 3.09 37.70 11.86
#